data_22e5f572a41f45d0e412cd9492ec5c05
#
_entry.id   22e5f572a41f45d0e412cd9492ec5c05
#
_cell.length_a   1.000
_cell.length_b   1.000
_cell.length_c   1.000
_cell.angle_alpha   90.00
_cell.angle_beta   90.00
_cell.angle_gamma   90.00
#
_symmetry.space_group_name_H-M   'P 1'
#
loop_
_entity.id
_entity.type
_entity.pdbx_description
1 polymer ?
#
loop_
_entity_poly.entity_id
_entity_poly.type
_entity_poly.pdbx_seq_one_letter_code
_entity_poly.pdbx_strand_id
1 'polypeptide(L)'
;RQRQMCIRDRFPDFVNENAFRTLRDDWNTNVVRMAMYVDEWGNGQCYMQNKEGSTQLLEKGVDICIKLGMYVIIDWHVLNPGDPSQYTDEAIKFFDKMSKKYADYPNIIYEIVNEPNGNATWKGVIKPYAEKVIPVIRKNDKDAVIIVGTPTWSQDIDQALADPLKYDNVMYALHFYAATHTDWLRERTEKCINGELPIFVSEFGCCDASGNGGNDFAQTEKWLKLLDKYGVSYCNWNLANKNESSSCFKESAKADGKWSDSDYSESGAWIRKWFRNH
;
A
#
# COMPACT_ATOMS: atom_id res chain seq x y z
N ARG A 1 -1.09 -11.49 11.33
CA ARG A 1 -1.03 -11.54 9.86
C ARG A 1 -2.14 -10.67 9.30
N GLN A 2 -1.79 -9.74 8.45
CA GLN A 2 -2.76 -8.87 7.79
C GLN A 2 -2.72 -9.17 6.29
N ARG A 3 -3.86 -9.48 5.72
CA ARG A 3 -4.08 -9.73 4.29
C ARG A 3 -4.82 -8.56 3.73
N GLN A 4 -4.30 -7.98 2.66
CA GLN A 4 -4.63 -6.63 2.29
C GLN A 4 -4.88 -6.51 0.80
N MET A 5 -5.70 -5.51 0.45
CA MET A 5 -6.00 -5.14 -0.91
C MET A 5 -5.76 -3.66 -1.11
N CYS A 6 -4.99 -3.30 -2.14
CA CYS A 6 -4.78 -1.91 -2.54
C CYS A 6 -5.93 -1.44 -3.45
N ILE A 7 -6.45 -0.25 -3.20
CA ILE A 7 -7.44 0.41 -4.05
C ILE A 7 -6.85 1.73 -4.52
N ARG A 8 -6.87 1.92 -5.83
CA ARG A 8 -6.46 3.18 -6.46
C ARG A 8 -7.59 4.21 -6.38
N ASP A 9 -7.27 5.47 -6.14
CA ASP A 9 -8.20 6.60 -6.28
C ASP A 9 -8.79 6.74 -7.70
N ARG A 10 -8.12 6.15 -8.70
CA ARG A 10 -8.58 6.09 -10.10
C ARG A 10 -9.72 5.09 -10.36
N PHE A 11 -10.07 4.29 -9.36
CA PHE A 11 -11.18 3.34 -9.43
C PHE A 11 -12.18 3.63 -8.30
N PRO A 12 -12.75 4.86 -8.24
CA PRO A 12 -13.58 5.32 -7.13
C PRO A 12 -14.83 4.47 -6.92
N ASP A 13 -15.31 3.79 -7.97
CA ASP A 13 -16.49 2.94 -7.89
C ASP A 13 -16.27 1.70 -7.00
N PHE A 14 -15.02 1.23 -6.86
CA PHE A 14 -14.68 0.15 -5.94
C PHE A 14 -14.68 0.60 -4.47
N VAL A 15 -14.65 1.90 -4.19
CA VAL A 15 -14.74 2.43 -2.83
C VAL A 15 -16.20 2.46 -2.39
N ASN A 16 -16.72 1.30 -2.04
CA ASN A 16 -18.08 1.14 -1.52
C ASN A 16 -18.16 0.02 -0.49
N GLU A 17 -19.17 0.08 0.38
CA GLU A 17 -19.32 -0.84 1.51
C GLU A 17 -19.48 -2.30 1.08
N ASN A 18 -20.21 -2.57 -0.01
CA ASN A 18 -20.41 -3.94 -0.47
C ASN A 18 -19.10 -4.57 -0.95
N ALA A 19 -18.30 -3.82 -1.72
CA ALA A 19 -16.99 -4.28 -2.17
C ALA A 19 -16.08 -4.62 -0.98
N PHE A 20 -15.97 -3.73 0.01
CA PHE A 20 -15.12 -3.96 1.19
C PHE A 20 -15.66 -5.10 2.07
N ARG A 21 -16.97 -5.22 2.20
CA ARG A 21 -17.60 -6.34 2.91
C ARG A 21 -17.27 -7.67 2.24
N THR A 22 -17.33 -7.75 0.90
CA THR A 22 -16.97 -8.97 0.16
C THR A 22 -15.48 -9.29 0.31
N LEU A 23 -14.60 -8.29 0.28
CA LEU A 23 -13.18 -8.51 0.59
C LEU A 23 -12.98 -9.09 1.99
N ARG A 24 -13.68 -8.57 3.00
CA ARG A 24 -13.61 -9.07 4.38
C ARG A 24 -14.18 -10.48 4.50
N ASP A 25 -15.42 -10.69 4.04
CA ASP A 25 -16.20 -11.88 4.36
C ASP A 25 -15.88 -13.07 3.44
N ASP A 26 -15.54 -12.80 2.16
CA ASP A 26 -15.24 -13.83 1.17
C ASP A 26 -13.74 -14.00 0.91
N TRP A 27 -12.96 -12.90 0.85
CA TRP A 27 -11.51 -13.00 0.61
C TRP A 27 -10.69 -13.12 1.90
N ASN A 28 -11.32 -13.03 3.07
CA ASN A 28 -10.60 -13.03 4.34
C ASN A 28 -9.58 -11.87 4.47
N THR A 29 -9.90 -10.74 3.83
CA THR A 29 -9.07 -9.52 3.88
C THR A 29 -9.39 -8.75 5.15
N ASN A 30 -8.38 -8.30 5.87
CA ASN A 30 -8.55 -7.53 7.11
C ASN A 30 -7.98 -6.12 7.07
N VAL A 31 -7.34 -5.73 5.96
CA VAL A 31 -6.82 -4.38 5.75
C VAL A 31 -7.08 -3.94 4.32
N VAL A 32 -7.41 -2.67 4.13
CA VAL A 32 -7.49 -2.00 2.83
C VAL A 32 -6.44 -0.90 2.77
N ARG A 33 -5.68 -0.84 1.70
CA ARG A 33 -4.75 0.26 1.42
C ARG A 33 -5.40 1.22 0.42
N MET A 34 -5.60 2.46 0.85
CA MET A 34 -6.18 3.54 0.04
C MET A 34 -5.05 4.34 -0.61
N ALA A 35 -4.70 3.96 -1.84
CA ALA A 35 -3.62 4.57 -2.62
C ALA A 35 -4.09 5.89 -3.23
N MET A 36 -3.86 7.01 -2.53
CA MET A 36 -4.16 8.36 -3.02
C MET A 36 -2.95 8.94 -3.76
N TYR A 37 -2.99 8.95 -5.08
CA TYR A 37 -1.93 9.54 -5.90
C TYR A 37 -1.75 11.02 -5.59
N VAL A 38 -0.50 11.40 -5.30
CA VAL A 38 -0.17 12.78 -4.92
C VAL A 38 -0.13 13.68 -6.13
N ASP A 39 0.66 13.32 -7.13
CA ASP A 39 0.77 14.03 -8.39
C ASP A 39 1.08 13.03 -9.51
N GLU A 40 0.32 13.07 -10.57
CA GLU A 40 0.53 12.24 -11.77
C GLU A 40 -0.36 12.73 -12.92
N TRP A 41 0.19 12.79 -14.10
CA TRP A 41 -0.48 12.88 -15.43
C TRP A 41 -1.79 13.66 -15.52
N GLY A 42 -1.82 14.93 -15.24
CA GLY A 42 -2.65 16.00 -15.80
C GLY A 42 -4.16 15.79 -16.04
N ASN A 43 -4.82 14.79 -15.42
CA ASN A 43 -6.22 14.45 -15.69
C ASN A 43 -7.20 14.74 -14.54
N GLY A 44 -6.79 15.52 -13.54
CA GLY A 44 -7.66 15.91 -12.41
C GLY A 44 -7.94 14.80 -11.38
N GLN A 45 -7.22 13.68 -11.44
CA GLN A 45 -7.48 12.50 -10.60
C GLN A 45 -6.44 12.28 -9.50
N CYS A 46 -5.58 13.27 -9.20
CA CYS A 46 -4.63 13.19 -8.13
C CYS A 46 -4.82 14.32 -7.10
N TYR A 47 -4.22 14.15 -5.93
CA TYR A 47 -4.37 15.11 -4.83
C TYR A 47 -3.99 16.54 -5.22
N MET A 48 -2.84 16.76 -5.87
CA MET A 48 -2.38 18.11 -6.23
C MET A 48 -3.33 18.82 -7.21
N GLN A 49 -4.11 18.09 -7.98
CA GLN A 49 -5.07 18.64 -8.95
C GLN A 49 -6.48 18.75 -8.39
N ASN A 50 -6.85 17.90 -7.41
CA ASN A 50 -8.17 17.86 -6.79
C ASN A 50 -8.08 17.46 -5.32
N LYS A 51 -7.52 18.33 -4.49
CA LYS A 51 -7.26 18.05 -3.06
C LYS A 51 -8.52 17.64 -2.29
N GLU A 52 -9.63 18.34 -2.54
CA GLU A 52 -10.89 18.06 -1.86
C GLU A 52 -11.48 16.72 -2.27
N GLY A 53 -11.63 16.47 -3.57
CA GLY A 53 -12.21 15.22 -4.07
C GLY A 53 -11.38 13.98 -3.73
N SER A 54 -10.05 14.07 -3.86
CA SER A 54 -9.15 12.96 -3.48
C SER A 54 -9.23 12.67 -1.98
N THR A 55 -9.27 13.72 -1.15
CA THR A 55 -9.42 13.57 0.30
C THR A 55 -10.78 12.98 0.67
N GLN A 56 -11.87 13.44 0.07
CA GLN A 56 -13.23 12.90 0.33
C GLN A 56 -13.34 11.42 -0.05
N LEU A 57 -12.76 11.02 -1.18
CA LEU A 57 -12.75 9.62 -1.61
C LEU A 57 -11.96 8.74 -0.64
N LEU A 58 -10.79 9.21 -0.20
CA LEU A 58 -9.97 8.52 0.79
C LEU A 58 -10.73 8.41 2.12
N GLU A 59 -11.29 9.49 2.64
CA GLU A 59 -12.09 9.52 3.87
C GLU A 59 -13.28 8.55 3.79
N LYS A 60 -13.96 8.47 2.65
CA LYS A 60 -15.04 7.49 2.42
C LYS A 60 -14.53 6.04 2.61
N GLY A 61 -13.37 5.70 2.06
CA GLY A 61 -12.77 4.36 2.23
C GLY A 61 -12.39 4.08 3.68
N VAL A 62 -11.80 5.07 4.36
CA VAL A 62 -11.46 4.97 5.78
C VAL A 62 -12.70 4.73 6.64
N ASP A 63 -13.75 5.52 6.45
CA ASP A 63 -14.99 5.43 7.22
C ASP A 63 -15.70 4.07 7.01
N ILE A 64 -15.65 3.51 5.78
CA ILE A 64 -16.14 2.15 5.50
C ILE A 64 -15.32 1.11 6.26
N CYS A 65 -13.98 1.20 6.27
CA CYS A 65 -13.12 0.28 7.01
C CYS A 65 -13.40 0.32 8.52
N ILE A 66 -13.54 1.51 9.09
CA ILE A 66 -13.91 1.69 10.51
C ILE A 66 -15.25 0.99 10.79
N LYS A 67 -16.26 1.25 9.97
CA LYS A 67 -17.59 0.61 10.11
C LYS A 67 -17.54 -0.92 10.03
N LEU A 68 -16.67 -1.46 9.19
CA LEU A 68 -16.53 -2.90 8.97
C LEU A 68 -15.55 -3.58 9.95
N GLY A 69 -14.87 -2.83 10.82
CA GLY A 69 -13.85 -3.37 11.73
C GLY A 69 -12.60 -3.86 11.01
N MET A 70 -12.25 -3.23 9.88
CA MET A 70 -11.05 -3.51 9.10
C MET A 70 -9.99 -2.46 9.39
N TYR A 71 -8.71 -2.84 9.31
CA TYR A 71 -7.63 -1.86 9.26
C TYR A 71 -7.63 -1.11 7.93
N VAL A 72 -7.08 0.10 7.93
CA VAL A 72 -6.91 0.88 6.69
C VAL A 72 -5.56 1.58 6.68
N ILE A 73 -4.88 1.51 5.54
CA ILE A 73 -3.66 2.27 5.28
C ILE A 73 -4.05 3.52 4.49
N ILE A 74 -3.76 4.69 5.06
CA ILE A 74 -3.84 5.98 4.39
C ILE A 74 -2.50 6.20 3.69
N ASP A 75 -2.47 6.00 2.37
CA ASP A 75 -1.25 6.03 1.57
C ASP A 75 -1.13 7.35 0.78
N TRP A 76 -0.09 8.10 1.12
CA TRP A 76 0.41 9.24 0.36
C TRP A 76 1.22 8.73 -0.83
N HIS A 77 0.52 8.43 -1.93
CA HIS A 77 1.03 7.65 -3.06
C HIS A 77 1.93 8.48 -3.99
N VAL A 78 3.15 8.75 -3.56
CA VAL A 78 4.21 9.37 -4.37
C VAL A 78 4.77 8.32 -5.33
N LEU A 79 4.77 8.61 -6.64
CA LEU A 79 5.32 7.72 -7.66
C LEU A 79 6.03 8.51 -8.77
N ASN A 80 5.35 9.44 -9.43
CA ASN A 80 5.90 10.30 -10.45
C ASN A 80 5.46 11.77 -10.24
N PRO A 81 6.42 12.66 -9.95
CA PRO A 81 7.83 12.39 -9.65
C PRO A 81 8.05 11.64 -8.35
N GLY A 82 9.14 10.83 -8.28
CA GLY A 82 9.42 9.92 -7.14
C GLY A 82 10.12 10.58 -5.95
N ASP A 83 10.32 11.89 -5.96
CA ASP A 83 10.94 12.63 -4.86
C ASP A 83 9.89 13.22 -3.92
N PRO A 84 9.70 12.62 -2.70
CA PRO A 84 8.68 13.07 -1.75
C PRO A 84 8.96 14.46 -1.19
N SER A 85 10.20 14.95 -1.23
CA SER A 85 10.56 16.25 -0.68
C SER A 85 9.86 17.41 -1.39
N GLN A 86 9.47 17.21 -2.65
CA GLN A 86 8.72 18.19 -3.45
C GLN A 86 7.32 18.45 -2.88
N TYR A 87 6.78 17.53 -2.10
CA TYR A 87 5.43 17.58 -1.54
C TYR A 87 5.41 17.70 -0.01
N THR A 88 6.55 18.00 0.63
CA THR A 88 6.66 18.01 2.11
C THR A 88 5.61 18.88 2.79
N ASP A 89 5.41 20.10 2.33
CA ASP A 89 4.47 21.04 2.95
C ASP A 89 3.01 20.58 2.81
N GLU A 90 2.67 19.96 1.69
CA GLU A 90 1.34 19.40 1.47
C GLU A 90 1.13 18.12 2.27
N ALA A 91 2.14 17.25 2.36
CA ALA A 91 2.10 16.05 3.19
C ALA A 91 1.89 16.42 4.67
N ILE A 92 2.58 17.44 5.19
CA ILE A 92 2.41 17.94 6.54
C ILE A 92 0.96 18.38 6.79
N LYS A 93 0.38 19.18 5.90
CA LYS A 93 -1.03 19.63 6.01
C LYS A 93 -2.02 18.47 5.96
N PHE A 94 -1.78 17.54 5.04
CA PHE A 94 -2.62 16.37 4.84
C PHE A 94 -2.59 15.45 6.07
N PHE A 95 -1.40 15.08 6.54
CA PHE A 95 -1.27 14.19 7.70
C PHE A 95 -1.67 14.86 9.02
N ASP A 96 -1.49 16.17 9.19
CA ASP A 96 -2.06 16.90 10.35
C ASP A 96 -3.58 16.79 10.37
N LYS A 97 -4.24 16.97 9.22
CA LYS A 97 -5.68 16.81 9.09
C LYS A 97 -6.14 15.37 9.38
N MET A 98 -5.49 14.36 8.73
CA MET A 98 -5.90 12.97 8.86
C MET A 98 -5.66 12.42 10.27
N SER A 99 -4.49 12.69 10.84
CA SER A 99 -4.16 12.20 12.19
C SER A 99 -5.01 12.86 13.28
N LYS A 100 -5.44 14.13 13.11
CA LYS A 100 -6.43 14.74 14.00
C LYS A 100 -7.81 14.09 13.88
N LYS A 101 -8.26 13.86 12.64
CA LYS A 101 -9.59 13.31 12.39
C LYS A 101 -9.75 11.89 12.92
N TYR A 102 -8.68 11.09 12.81
CA TYR A 102 -8.73 9.65 13.07
C TYR A 102 -7.93 9.20 14.31
N ALA A 103 -7.47 10.11 15.16
CA ALA A 103 -6.66 9.81 16.35
C ALA A 103 -7.26 8.76 17.29
N ASP A 104 -8.58 8.72 17.40
CA ASP A 104 -9.30 7.82 18.31
C ASP A 104 -9.59 6.43 17.71
N TYR A 105 -9.12 6.17 16.47
CA TYR A 105 -9.38 4.92 15.77
C TYR A 105 -8.11 4.05 15.66
N PRO A 106 -8.02 2.95 16.43
CA PRO A 106 -6.79 2.14 16.50
C PRO A 106 -6.52 1.30 15.24
N ASN A 107 -7.39 1.34 14.25
CA ASN A 107 -7.30 0.60 12.99
C ASN A 107 -6.70 1.42 11.83
N ILE A 108 -6.17 2.61 12.10
CA ILE A 108 -5.58 3.49 11.10
C ILE A 108 -4.05 3.28 11.05
N ILE A 109 -3.53 3.15 9.85
CA ILE A 109 -2.10 3.08 9.55
C ILE A 109 -1.78 4.19 8.56
N TYR A 110 -0.69 4.91 8.76
CA TYR A 110 -0.28 6.00 7.86
C TYR A 110 0.94 5.56 7.05
N GLU A 111 0.82 5.55 5.72
CA GLU A 111 1.95 5.35 4.81
C GLU A 111 2.32 6.70 4.21
N ILE A 112 3.45 7.25 4.68
CA ILE A 112 3.80 8.65 4.40
C ILE A 112 4.50 8.86 3.05
N VAL A 113 4.92 7.80 2.40
CA VAL A 113 5.44 7.80 1.02
C VAL A 113 5.39 6.38 0.47
N ASN A 114 4.89 6.24 -0.77
CA ASN A 114 4.70 4.96 -1.46
C ASN A 114 6.01 4.41 -2.07
N GLU A 115 6.45 4.99 -3.18
CA GLU A 115 7.57 4.49 -3.98
C GLU A 115 8.56 5.58 -4.36
N PRO A 116 9.40 6.03 -3.41
CA PRO A 116 10.48 6.94 -3.72
C PRO A 116 11.42 6.33 -4.76
N ASN A 117 11.77 7.10 -5.80
CA ASN A 117 12.59 6.59 -6.89
C ASN A 117 13.44 7.71 -7.53
N GLY A 118 14.18 7.36 -8.59
CA GLY A 118 15.10 8.29 -9.23
C GLY A 118 16.24 8.70 -8.30
N ASN A 119 16.35 9.99 -8.00
CA ASN A 119 17.39 10.54 -7.14
C ASN A 119 17.00 10.58 -5.64
N ALA A 120 15.85 10.05 -5.27
CA ALA A 120 15.37 10.02 -3.89
C ALA A 120 16.12 8.98 -3.06
N THR A 121 17.31 9.33 -2.57
CA THR A 121 18.11 8.47 -1.70
C THR A 121 17.56 8.45 -0.27
N TRP A 122 17.82 7.35 0.47
CA TRP A 122 17.38 7.22 1.86
C TRP A 122 17.88 8.37 2.73
N LYS A 123 19.20 8.54 2.80
CA LYS A 123 19.85 9.53 3.68
C LYS A 123 19.61 10.98 3.25
N GLY A 124 19.59 11.23 1.93
CA GLY A 124 19.53 12.61 1.40
C GLY A 124 18.13 13.18 1.27
N VAL A 125 17.13 12.33 1.07
CA VAL A 125 15.75 12.75 0.73
C VAL A 125 14.70 12.11 1.62
N ILE A 126 14.62 10.78 1.66
CA ILE A 126 13.48 10.07 2.27
C ILE A 126 13.49 10.21 3.79
N LYS A 127 14.63 9.94 4.42
CA LYS A 127 14.76 10.07 5.88
C LYS A 127 14.52 11.50 6.36
N PRO A 128 15.12 12.56 5.78
CA PRO A 128 14.80 13.95 6.13
C PRO A 128 13.32 14.34 5.90
N TYR A 129 12.68 13.80 4.86
CA TYR A 129 11.23 13.96 4.65
C TYR A 129 10.43 13.32 5.77
N ALA A 130 10.71 12.06 6.09
CA ALA A 130 10.04 11.31 7.13
C ALA A 130 10.19 11.99 8.51
N GLU A 131 11.37 12.51 8.83
CA GLU A 131 11.66 13.24 10.07
C GLU A 131 10.88 14.56 10.20
N LYS A 132 10.34 15.11 9.11
CA LYS A 132 9.42 16.26 9.12
C LYS A 132 7.96 15.84 9.27
N VAL A 133 7.55 14.73 8.65
CA VAL A 133 6.14 14.30 8.61
C VAL A 133 5.75 13.49 9.85
N ILE A 134 6.60 12.59 10.33
CA ILE A 134 6.31 11.73 11.49
C ILE A 134 5.92 12.54 12.74
N PRO A 135 6.65 13.61 13.13
CA PRO A 135 6.27 14.40 14.31
C PRO A 135 4.89 15.06 14.21
N VAL A 136 4.43 15.35 13.00
CA VAL A 136 3.08 15.91 12.75
C VAL A 136 2.00 14.90 13.10
N ILE A 137 2.17 13.65 12.67
CA ILE A 137 1.27 12.54 13.02
C ILE A 137 1.34 12.28 14.53
N ARG A 138 2.53 12.16 15.09
CA ARG A 138 2.77 11.85 16.52
C ARG A 138 2.18 12.89 17.48
N LYS A 139 2.05 14.14 17.05
CA LYS A 139 1.39 15.18 17.83
C LYS A 139 -0.09 14.87 18.08
N ASN A 140 -0.75 14.24 17.14
CA ASN A 140 -2.19 13.99 17.17
C ASN A 140 -2.50 12.53 17.55
N ASP A 141 -1.69 11.57 17.05
CA ASP A 141 -1.83 10.13 17.24
C ASP A 141 -0.46 9.56 17.64
N LYS A 142 -0.30 9.34 18.94
CA LYS A 142 1.01 8.99 19.55
C LYS A 142 1.47 7.58 19.20
N ASP A 143 0.53 6.65 19.05
CA ASP A 143 0.80 5.22 18.96
C ASP A 143 0.56 4.66 17.54
N ALA A 144 0.15 5.50 16.58
CA ALA A 144 -0.11 5.09 15.21
C ALA A 144 1.06 4.32 14.58
N VAL A 145 0.76 3.29 13.82
CA VAL A 145 1.75 2.65 12.95
C VAL A 145 1.97 3.54 11.72
N ILE A 146 3.24 3.84 11.44
CA ILE A 146 3.65 4.65 10.28
C ILE A 146 4.53 3.80 9.38
N ILE A 147 4.18 3.72 8.09
CA ILE A 147 4.95 3.05 7.05
C ILE A 147 5.71 4.09 6.23
N VAL A 148 6.98 3.83 5.98
CA VAL A 148 7.86 4.72 5.19
C VAL A 148 8.41 3.96 4.00
N GLY A 149 8.13 4.44 2.78
CA GLY A 149 8.72 3.92 1.55
C GLY A 149 10.24 4.01 1.54
N THR A 150 10.87 3.06 0.90
CA THR A 150 12.34 2.99 0.79
C THR A 150 12.80 3.29 -0.65
N PRO A 151 14.10 3.55 -0.91
CA PRO A 151 14.55 3.88 -2.26
C PRO A 151 14.26 2.79 -3.29
N THR A 152 14.36 3.15 -4.57
CA THR A 152 14.23 2.23 -5.71
C THR A 152 12.87 1.54 -5.71
N TRP A 153 11.78 2.35 -5.70
CA TRP A 153 10.40 1.84 -5.66
C TRP A 153 10.17 0.89 -4.47
N SER A 154 10.60 1.29 -3.28
CA SER A 154 10.46 0.53 -2.03
C SER A 154 11.10 -0.87 -2.07
N GLN A 155 12.29 -1.00 -2.69
CA GLN A 155 13.07 -2.24 -2.77
C GLN A 155 14.33 -2.23 -1.90
N ASP A 156 14.94 -1.05 -1.68
CA ASP A 156 16.23 -0.93 -1.00
C ASP A 156 16.07 -0.77 0.52
N ILE A 157 15.37 -1.71 1.14
CA ILE A 157 15.11 -1.74 2.59
C ILE A 157 16.39 -1.89 3.44
N ASP A 158 17.45 -2.42 2.87
CA ASP A 158 18.77 -2.54 3.50
C ASP A 158 19.39 -1.16 3.82
N GLN A 159 19.06 -0.11 3.06
CA GLN A 159 19.49 1.26 3.38
C GLN A 159 18.81 1.78 4.66
N ALA A 160 17.55 1.43 4.87
CA ALA A 160 16.84 1.75 6.11
C ALA A 160 17.36 0.92 7.29
N LEU A 161 17.73 -0.35 7.09
CA LEU A 161 18.36 -1.16 8.11
C LEU A 161 19.71 -0.57 8.57
N ALA A 162 20.50 -0.05 7.63
CA ALA A 162 21.81 0.54 7.95
C ALA A 162 21.71 1.88 8.71
N ASP A 163 20.62 2.63 8.54
CA ASP A 163 20.40 3.93 9.18
C ASP A 163 18.91 4.15 9.47
N PRO A 164 18.31 3.43 10.44
CA PRO A 164 16.88 3.49 10.70
C PRO A 164 16.43 4.84 11.27
N LEU A 165 15.14 5.11 11.15
CA LEU A 165 14.47 6.21 11.83
C LEU A 165 14.41 5.93 13.34
N LYS A 166 14.53 6.98 14.15
CA LYS A 166 14.53 6.88 15.62
C LYS A 166 13.15 7.23 16.20
N TYR A 167 12.13 6.50 15.76
CA TYR A 167 10.77 6.64 16.25
C TYR A 167 10.19 5.25 16.50
N ASP A 168 9.35 5.13 17.52
CA ASP A 168 8.60 3.91 17.79
C ASP A 168 7.46 3.73 16.76
N ASN A 169 7.01 2.50 16.57
CA ASN A 169 5.91 2.13 15.67
C ASN A 169 6.10 2.62 14.23
N VAL A 170 7.34 2.61 13.73
CA VAL A 170 7.65 2.87 12.33
C VAL A 170 8.03 1.56 11.65
N MET A 171 7.45 1.31 10.49
CA MET A 171 7.75 0.18 9.60
C MET A 171 8.27 0.69 8.26
N TYR A 172 8.98 -0.16 7.54
CA TYR A 172 9.58 0.18 6.24
C TYR A 172 8.88 -0.60 5.13
N ALA A 173 8.45 0.14 4.10
CA ALA A 173 7.78 -0.48 2.97
C ALA A 173 8.76 -1.31 2.15
N LEU A 174 8.32 -2.51 1.80
CA LEU A 174 8.89 -3.33 0.75
C LEU A 174 7.83 -3.54 -0.32
N HIS A 175 8.17 -3.27 -1.58
CA HIS A 175 7.34 -3.58 -2.72
C HIS A 175 8.01 -4.61 -3.63
N PHE A 176 7.22 -5.54 -4.16
CA PHE A 176 7.70 -6.50 -5.14
C PHE A 176 6.63 -6.88 -6.16
N TYR A 177 7.08 -7.21 -7.34
CA TYR A 177 6.28 -7.84 -8.40
C TYR A 177 6.96 -9.18 -8.74
N ALA A 178 6.25 -10.27 -8.48
CA ALA A 178 6.86 -11.59 -8.35
C ALA A 178 7.56 -12.10 -9.61
N ALA A 179 7.06 -11.75 -10.79
CA ALA A 179 7.71 -12.14 -12.05
C ALA A 179 9.02 -11.39 -12.34
N THR A 180 9.29 -10.26 -11.63
CA THR A 180 10.56 -9.50 -11.74
C THR A 180 11.46 -9.70 -10.53
N HIS A 181 10.89 -9.61 -9.33
CA HIS A 181 11.60 -9.59 -8.07
C HIS A 181 11.63 -11.00 -7.47
N THR A 182 12.69 -11.73 -7.78
CA THR A 182 12.85 -13.15 -7.44
C THR A 182 13.75 -13.38 -6.22
N ASP A 183 14.62 -14.38 -6.24
CA ASP A 183 15.42 -14.80 -5.08
C ASP A 183 16.29 -13.66 -4.52
N TRP A 184 16.88 -12.85 -5.37
CA TRP A 184 17.75 -11.74 -4.95
C TRP A 184 17.09 -10.74 -4.00
N LEU A 185 15.80 -10.40 -4.23
CA LEU A 185 15.10 -9.49 -3.33
C LEU A 185 14.55 -10.24 -2.10
N ARG A 186 14.15 -11.51 -2.24
CA ARG A 186 13.79 -12.34 -1.07
C ARG A 186 14.96 -12.52 -0.10
N GLU A 187 16.17 -12.77 -0.59
CA GLU A 187 17.38 -12.90 0.22
C GLU A 187 17.70 -11.59 0.95
N ARG A 188 17.59 -10.43 0.25
CA ARG A 188 17.70 -9.10 0.88
C ARG A 188 16.65 -8.92 1.98
N THR A 189 15.41 -9.31 1.70
CA THR A 189 14.30 -9.19 2.65
C THR A 189 14.55 -10.04 3.89
N GLU A 190 14.91 -11.30 3.73
CA GLU A 190 15.21 -12.21 4.85
C GLU A 190 16.39 -11.71 5.68
N LYS A 191 17.43 -11.16 5.05
CA LYS A 191 18.54 -10.52 5.74
C LYS A 191 18.09 -9.32 6.58
N CYS A 192 17.21 -8.48 6.04
CA CYS A 192 16.69 -7.31 6.76
C CYS A 192 15.77 -7.72 7.93
N ILE A 193 14.94 -8.74 7.75
CA ILE A 193 14.12 -9.31 8.83
C ILE A 193 15.00 -9.85 9.96
N ASN A 194 16.04 -10.61 9.62
CA ASN A 194 17.00 -11.14 10.59
C ASN A 194 17.82 -10.04 11.29
N GLY A 195 17.93 -8.87 10.67
CA GLY A 195 18.48 -7.65 11.26
C GLY A 195 17.46 -6.84 12.08
N GLU A 196 16.29 -7.42 12.37
CA GLU A 196 15.22 -6.83 13.16
C GLU A 196 14.57 -5.56 12.55
N LEU A 197 14.69 -5.36 11.22
CA LEU A 197 14.00 -4.28 10.54
C LEU A 197 12.49 -4.58 10.49
N PRO A 198 11.61 -3.72 11.02
CA PRO A 198 10.17 -3.91 10.91
C PRO A 198 9.70 -3.60 9.48
N ILE A 199 9.35 -4.63 8.73
CA ILE A 199 8.96 -4.55 7.31
C ILE A 199 7.46 -4.72 7.16
N PHE A 200 6.89 -3.93 6.27
CA PHE A 200 5.52 -4.06 5.79
C PHE A 200 5.54 -4.12 4.25
N VAL A 201 5.00 -5.18 3.66
CA VAL A 201 4.83 -5.25 2.21
C VAL A 201 3.52 -4.53 1.85
N SER A 202 3.58 -3.20 1.73
CA SER A 202 2.40 -2.39 1.46
C SER A 202 1.91 -2.48 0.03
N GLU A 203 2.72 -3.07 -0.88
CA GLU A 203 2.30 -3.38 -2.25
C GLU A 203 3.03 -4.60 -2.80
N PHE A 204 2.29 -5.54 -3.43
CA PHE A 204 2.89 -6.57 -4.26
C PHE A 204 1.98 -6.98 -5.42
N GLY A 205 2.59 -7.43 -6.52
CA GLY A 205 1.90 -7.99 -7.68
C GLY A 205 2.38 -9.41 -8.02
N CYS A 206 1.49 -10.20 -8.65
CA CYS A 206 1.86 -11.52 -9.20
C CYS A 206 2.61 -11.41 -10.53
N CYS A 207 2.43 -10.31 -11.25
CA CYS A 207 3.00 -10.04 -12.55
C CYS A 207 4.41 -9.44 -12.48
N ASP A 208 4.93 -8.95 -13.61
CA ASP A 208 6.17 -8.18 -13.65
C ASP A 208 5.99 -6.74 -13.14
N ALA A 209 7.11 -6.04 -12.95
CA ALA A 209 7.15 -4.70 -12.40
C ALA A 209 6.45 -3.61 -13.24
N SER A 210 6.05 -3.91 -14.48
CA SER A 210 5.21 -3.00 -15.26
C SER A 210 3.75 -2.96 -14.79
N GLY A 211 3.33 -3.96 -14.01
CA GLY A 211 1.94 -4.17 -13.59
C GLY A 211 1.08 -4.85 -14.68
N ASN A 212 1.62 -5.08 -15.88
CA ASN A 212 0.89 -5.60 -17.04
C ASN A 212 1.60 -6.73 -17.80
N GLY A 213 2.68 -7.30 -17.27
CA GLY A 213 3.30 -8.50 -17.82
C GLY A 213 2.66 -9.77 -17.29
N GLY A 214 3.18 -10.94 -17.70
CA GLY A 214 2.65 -12.24 -17.26
C GLY A 214 2.75 -12.44 -15.75
N ASN A 215 1.76 -13.15 -15.18
CA ASN A 215 1.78 -13.56 -13.78
C ASN A 215 2.73 -14.75 -13.57
N ASP A 216 3.51 -14.72 -12.48
CA ASP A 216 4.31 -15.84 -12.00
C ASP A 216 3.83 -16.27 -10.60
N PHE A 217 2.85 -17.17 -10.58
CA PHE A 217 2.28 -17.65 -9.32
C PHE A 217 3.25 -18.52 -8.51
N ALA A 218 4.21 -19.17 -9.16
CA ALA A 218 5.22 -19.95 -8.45
C ALA A 218 6.16 -19.05 -7.65
N GLN A 219 6.59 -17.92 -8.23
CA GLN A 219 7.37 -16.91 -7.52
C GLN A 219 6.53 -16.18 -6.47
N THR A 220 5.26 -15.89 -6.77
CA THR A 220 4.34 -15.29 -5.80
C THR A 220 4.17 -16.19 -4.56
N GLU A 221 3.99 -17.48 -4.76
CA GLU A 221 3.88 -18.44 -3.65
C GLU A 221 5.14 -18.48 -2.78
N LYS A 222 6.33 -18.45 -3.40
CA LYS A 222 7.61 -18.38 -2.65
C LYS A 222 7.68 -17.11 -1.79
N TRP A 223 7.26 -15.97 -2.34
CA TRP A 223 7.19 -14.72 -1.61
C TRP A 223 6.25 -14.80 -0.42
N LEU A 224 5.01 -15.19 -0.63
CA LEU A 224 4.00 -15.20 0.43
C LEU A 224 4.33 -16.22 1.53
N LYS A 225 4.92 -17.37 1.18
CA LYS A 225 5.44 -18.33 2.18
C LYS A 225 6.57 -17.73 3.03
N LEU A 226 7.47 -16.95 2.42
CA LEU A 226 8.52 -16.25 3.17
C LEU A 226 7.91 -15.24 4.15
N LEU A 227 6.99 -14.40 3.68
CA LEU A 227 6.33 -13.40 4.50
C LEU A 227 5.51 -14.03 5.63
N ASP A 228 4.80 -15.12 5.34
CA ASP A 228 4.03 -15.89 6.33
C ASP A 228 4.93 -16.52 7.39
N LYS A 229 6.09 -17.05 7.00
CA LYS A 229 7.10 -17.62 7.93
C LYS A 229 7.52 -16.60 8.98
N TYR A 230 7.69 -15.35 8.59
CA TYR A 230 8.14 -14.28 9.49
C TYR A 230 7.01 -13.40 10.04
N GLY A 231 5.75 -13.67 9.70
CA GLY A 231 4.60 -12.89 10.16
C GLY A 231 4.53 -11.48 9.57
N VAL A 232 5.15 -11.25 8.40
CA VAL A 232 5.12 -9.98 7.70
C VAL A 232 3.77 -9.79 7.00
N SER A 233 3.18 -8.62 7.16
CA SER A 233 1.92 -8.22 6.52
C SER A 233 2.14 -7.79 5.08
N TYR A 234 1.14 -8.04 4.20
CA TYR A 234 1.28 -7.74 2.77
C TYR A 234 -0.04 -7.34 2.09
N CYS A 235 0.03 -6.38 1.15
CA CYS A 235 -1.08 -5.88 0.33
C CYS A 235 -0.92 -6.28 -1.14
N ASN A 236 -1.95 -6.89 -1.72
CA ASN A 236 -1.96 -7.15 -3.16
C ASN A 236 -2.35 -5.90 -3.97
N TRP A 237 -1.63 -5.62 -5.00
CA TRP A 237 -1.96 -4.66 -6.03
C TRP A 237 -2.64 -5.37 -7.21
N ASN A 238 -3.94 -5.12 -7.62
CA ASN A 238 -4.81 -4.10 -7.03
C ASN A 238 -6.30 -4.45 -7.25
N LEU A 239 -7.18 -3.85 -6.47
CA LEU A 239 -8.62 -3.95 -6.63
C LEU A 239 -9.08 -3.02 -7.76
N ALA A 240 -9.04 -3.51 -8.97
CA ALA A 240 -9.42 -2.80 -10.18
C ALA A 240 -9.93 -3.78 -11.24
N ASN A 241 -10.62 -3.23 -12.25
CA ASN A 241 -11.05 -3.93 -13.45
C ASN A 241 -10.41 -3.35 -14.72
N LYS A 242 -9.20 -2.79 -14.59
CA LYS A 242 -8.42 -2.34 -15.72
C LYS A 242 -7.88 -3.54 -16.50
N ASN A 243 -7.78 -3.43 -17.83
CA ASN A 243 -7.16 -4.46 -18.66
C ASN A 243 -5.63 -4.49 -18.45
N GLU A 244 -5.21 -5.01 -17.31
CA GLU A 244 -3.81 -5.23 -16.93
C GLU A 244 -3.69 -6.45 -16.01
N SER A 245 -2.53 -7.10 -16.03
CA SER A 245 -2.29 -8.37 -15.31
C SER A 245 -2.40 -8.25 -13.78
N SER A 246 -2.12 -7.06 -13.24
CA SER A 246 -2.22 -6.79 -11.79
C SER A 246 -3.65 -6.58 -11.30
N SER A 247 -4.62 -6.31 -12.19
CA SER A 247 -6.02 -6.12 -11.80
C SER A 247 -6.66 -7.41 -11.29
N CYS A 248 -7.36 -7.35 -10.16
CA CYS A 248 -8.07 -8.52 -9.62
C CYS A 248 -9.33 -8.90 -10.41
N PHE A 249 -9.86 -7.98 -11.20
CA PHE A 249 -11.10 -8.19 -11.94
C PHE A 249 -10.90 -8.01 -13.45
N LYS A 250 -11.74 -8.72 -14.22
CA LYS A 250 -11.86 -8.49 -15.66
C LYS A 250 -12.52 -7.14 -15.93
N GLU A 251 -12.26 -6.55 -17.08
CA GLU A 251 -12.83 -5.26 -17.50
C GLU A 251 -14.36 -5.20 -17.43
N SER A 252 -15.02 -6.34 -17.68
CA SER A 252 -16.47 -6.48 -17.63
C SER A 252 -17.06 -6.52 -16.23
N ALA A 253 -16.23 -6.72 -15.19
CA ALA A 253 -16.72 -6.85 -13.82
C ALA A 253 -17.21 -5.49 -13.28
N LYS A 254 -18.32 -5.53 -12.56
CA LYS A 254 -18.84 -4.35 -11.86
C LYS A 254 -18.11 -4.14 -10.54
N ALA A 255 -18.05 -2.89 -10.10
CA ALA A 255 -17.40 -2.53 -8.86
C ALA A 255 -18.32 -2.64 -7.61
N ASP A 256 -19.47 -3.30 -7.73
CA ASP A 256 -20.55 -3.30 -6.72
C ASP A 256 -20.37 -4.33 -5.59
N GLY A 257 -19.29 -5.09 -5.60
CA GLY A 257 -19.01 -6.12 -4.57
C GLY A 257 -19.77 -7.43 -4.72
N LYS A 258 -20.59 -7.58 -5.76
CA LYS A 258 -21.38 -8.81 -6.05
C LYS A 258 -20.67 -9.66 -7.10
N TRP A 259 -19.48 -10.14 -6.78
CA TRP A 259 -18.65 -10.86 -7.73
C TRP A 259 -18.86 -12.37 -7.71
N SER A 260 -18.83 -12.95 -8.89
CA SER A 260 -18.79 -14.38 -9.15
C SER A 260 -17.41 -14.79 -9.67
N ASP A 261 -17.15 -16.10 -9.76
CA ASP A 261 -15.87 -16.61 -10.27
C ASP A 261 -15.58 -16.14 -11.72
N SER A 262 -16.62 -15.83 -12.51
CA SER A 262 -16.46 -15.31 -13.87
C SER A 262 -15.93 -13.87 -13.93
N ASP A 263 -16.03 -13.10 -12.85
CA ASP A 263 -15.63 -11.70 -12.78
C ASP A 263 -14.12 -11.53 -12.48
N TYR A 264 -13.50 -12.55 -11.88
CA TYR A 264 -12.10 -12.47 -11.50
C TYR A 264 -11.18 -12.61 -12.70
N SER A 265 -10.10 -11.84 -12.69
CA SER A 265 -8.93 -12.08 -13.53
C SER A 265 -8.18 -13.33 -13.03
N GLU A 266 -7.15 -13.75 -13.76
CA GLU A 266 -6.26 -14.83 -13.33
C GLU A 266 -5.57 -14.49 -11.99
N SER A 267 -5.06 -13.26 -11.86
CA SER A 267 -4.46 -12.75 -10.63
C SER A 267 -5.46 -12.73 -9.48
N GLY A 268 -6.65 -12.16 -9.70
CA GLY A 268 -7.68 -12.05 -8.66
C GLY A 268 -8.17 -13.40 -8.16
N ALA A 269 -8.39 -14.37 -9.05
CA ALA A 269 -8.79 -15.73 -8.69
C ALA A 269 -7.74 -16.43 -7.83
N TRP A 270 -6.46 -16.29 -8.20
CA TRP A 270 -5.35 -16.87 -7.45
C TRP A 270 -5.18 -16.22 -6.07
N ILE A 271 -5.18 -14.89 -5.97
CA ILE A 271 -5.06 -14.14 -4.72
C ILE A 271 -6.23 -14.44 -3.77
N ARG A 272 -7.46 -14.45 -4.28
CA ARG A 272 -8.64 -14.80 -3.48
C ARG A 272 -8.49 -16.20 -2.88
N LYS A 273 -8.06 -17.17 -3.68
CA LYS A 273 -7.82 -18.55 -3.20
C LYS A 273 -6.74 -18.58 -2.12
N TRP A 274 -5.63 -17.83 -2.32
CA TRP A 274 -4.56 -17.75 -1.33
C TRP A 274 -5.06 -17.18 0.00
N PHE A 275 -5.73 -16.02 -0.04
CA PHE A 275 -6.22 -15.32 1.16
C PHE A 275 -7.24 -16.14 1.95
N ARG A 276 -8.07 -16.93 1.29
CA ARG A 276 -9.06 -17.80 1.94
C ARG A 276 -8.43 -18.98 2.68
N ASN A 277 -7.27 -19.45 2.23
CA ASN A 277 -6.67 -20.69 2.72
C ASN A 277 -5.55 -20.44 3.75
N HIS A 278 -5.11 -19.22 3.91
CA HIS A 278 -4.06 -18.83 4.83
C HIS A 278 -4.52 -17.73 5.80
#